data_ae85a05724be8eeb8c0ba88dcf63ecb0
#
_entry.id   ae85a05724be8eeb8c0ba88dcf63ecb0
#
_cell.length_a   1.000
_cell.length_b   1.000
_cell.length_c   1.000
_cell.angle_alpha   90.00
_cell.angle_beta   90.00
_cell.angle_gamma   90.00
#
_symmetry.space_group_name_H-M   'P 1'
#
loop_
_entity.id
_entity.type
_entity.pdbx_description
1 polymer ?
#
loop_
_entity_poly.entity_id
_entity_poly.type
_entity_poly.pdbx_seq_one_letter_code
_entity_poly.pdbx_strand_id
1 'polypeptide(L)'
;QQYDALYDQLEALEKATGVVMANSPTINVGYEVLSDLIKEAHPERMLSLDKTKDPEQLVSWLGNQKGILSWKLDGLTIVLTYRDGKLYKAVTRGNGQVGEVVTNNAKTFINLPLNIDFKGELVLRGEAVISYDDFEKINESIADESSKYKNPRNLCSGSVRQLNNQITAQRRVRFFAFNLVSASGQEFQLRSQQFNWLKERGFQVVDYKLVEADTIKSKIEEFEKSIEKNPIPSDGLVLTYDDIKYGKSLGTTSKFPRDSIAFKWKDEVRETVLREIEWSASRTGLINPIAIFDPVELEGTTVSRASVHNVSVMRELKLGIGDRINVYKAN
;
A
#
# COMPACT_ATOMS: atom_id res chain seq x y z
N GLN A 1 19.85 -7.88 34.26
CA GLN A 1 19.36 -9.24 34.60
C GLN A 1 18.06 -9.63 33.84
N GLN A 2 16.95 -8.87 33.91
CA GLN A 2 15.73 -9.23 33.15
C GLN A 2 15.90 -9.01 31.64
N TYR A 3 16.55 -7.94 31.24
CA TYR A 3 16.85 -7.65 29.84
C TYR A 3 17.78 -8.73 29.25
N ASP A 4 18.84 -9.09 29.98
CA ASP A 4 19.81 -10.10 29.51
C ASP A 4 19.15 -11.45 29.31
N ALA A 5 18.26 -11.87 30.23
CA ALA A 5 17.52 -13.11 30.11
C ALA A 5 16.56 -13.15 28.93
N LEU A 6 15.89 -12.04 28.63
CA LEU A 6 15.01 -11.90 27.47
C LEU A 6 15.81 -11.85 26.16
N TYR A 7 16.99 -11.22 26.18
CA TYR A 7 17.88 -11.16 25.04
C TYR A 7 18.38 -12.56 24.67
N ASP A 8 18.85 -13.34 25.67
CA ASP A 8 19.32 -14.72 25.49
C ASP A 8 18.21 -15.65 24.97
N GLN A 9 16.96 -15.47 25.47
CA GLN A 9 15.78 -16.20 24.98
C GLN A 9 15.46 -15.86 23.54
N LEU A 10 15.53 -14.59 23.16
CA LEU A 10 15.29 -14.13 21.79
C LEU A 10 16.36 -14.71 20.85
N GLU A 11 17.65 -14.62 21.24
CA GLU A 11 18.74 -15.18 20.45
C GLU A 11 18.56 -16.69 20.23
N ALA A 12 18.16 -17.42 21.26
CA ALA A 12 17.90 -18.86 21.18
C ALA A 12 16.73 -19.17 20.24
N LEU A 13 15.65 -18.38 20.29
CA LEU A 13 14.50 -18.52 19.39
C LEU A 13 14.87 -18.21 17.94
N GLU A 14 15.60 -17.15 17.69
CA GLU A 14 16.07 -16.78 16.35
C GLU A 14 16.97 -17.86 15.77
N LYS A 15 17.84 -18.45 16.58
CA LYS A 15 18.71 -19.56 16.20
C LYS A 15 17.92 -20.85 15.91
N ALA A 16 16.88 -21.12 16.69
CA ALA A 16 16.04 -22.31 16.53
C ALA A 16 15.13 -22.22 15.31
N THR A 17 14.61 -21.03 15.02
CA THR A 17 13.67 -20.80 13.89
C THR A 17 14.37 -20.42 12.58
N GLY A 18 15.63 -19.97 12.63
CA GLY A 18 16.34 -19.41 11.48
C GLY A 18 15.80 -18.05 11.01
N VAL A 19 14.84 -17.45 11.75
CA VAL A 19 14.21 -16.18 11.42
C VAL A 19 14.71 -15.09 12.36
N VAL A 20 15.26 -14.01 11.81
CA VAL A 20 15.70 -12.82 12.56
C VAL A 20 14.97 -11.60 12.02
N MET A 21 14.21 -10.93 12.89
CA MET A 21 13.47 -9.74 12.50
C MET A 21 14.39 -8.53 12.35
N ALA A 22 14.06 -7.63 11.42
CA ALA A 22 14.86 -6.44 11.12
C ALA A 22 15.06 -5.51 12.33
N ASN A 23 14.13 -5.49 13.26
CA ASN A 23 14.18 -4.71 14.49
C ASN A 23 14.68 -5.51 15.71
N SER A 24 15.21 -6.72 15.52
CA SER A 24 15.72 -7.51 16.62
C SER A 24 16.94 -6.84 17.28
N PRO A 25 17.00 -6.77 18.62
CA PRO A 25 18.17 -6.24 19.31
C PRO A 25 19.38 -7.19 19.20
N THR A 26 19.21 -8.42 18.70
CA THR A 26 20.29 -9.40 18.51
C THR A 26 21.15 -9.10 17.28
N ILE A 27 20.67 -8.25 16.38
CA ILE A 27 21.41 -7.80 15.20
C ILE A 27 21.77 -6.32 15.32
N ASN A 28 23.02 -6.00 14.98
CA ASN A 28 23.46 -4.63 14.87
C ASN A 28 23.12 -4.13 13.46
N VAL A 29 21.96 -3.50 13.31
CA VAL A 29 21.59 -2.83 12.06
C VAL A 29 22.32 -1.51 12.04
N GLY A 30 23.43 -1.45 11.30
CA GLY A 30 24.18 -0.21 11.11
C GLY A 30 23.34 0.82 10.35
N TYR A 31 23.42 2.08 10.76
CA TYR A 31 22.83 3.20 10.00
C TYR A 31 23.82 3.67 8.94
N GLU A 32 23.32 3.87 7.74
CA GLU A 32 24.11 4.30 6.58
C GLU A 32 23.47 5.52 5.94
N VAL A 33 24.31 6.51 5.60
CA VAL A 33 23.91 7.70 4.83
C VAL A 33 24.40 7.53 3.40
N LEU A 34 23.46 7.49 2.46
CA LEU A 34 23.73 7.40 1.04
C LEU A 34 23.77 8.79 0.39
N SER A 35 24.53 8.94 -0.69
CA SER A 35 24.53 10.17 -1.48
C SER A 35 23.36 10.24 -2.46
N ASP A 36 22.85 9.07 -2.91
CA ASP A 36 21.74 8.96 -3.87
C ASP A 36 21.09 7.57 -3.77
N LEU A 37 19.85 7.45 -4.26
CA LEU A 37 19.17 6.18 -4.44
C LEU A 37 19.38 5.65 -5.85
N ILE A 38 19.98 4.47 -5.94
CA ILE A 38 20.23 3.79 -7.22
C ILE A 38 18.89 3.38 -7.83
N LYS A 39 18.71 3.58 -9.13
CA LYS A 39 17.54 3.13 -9.88
C LYS A 39 17.79 1.77 -10.52
N GLU A 40 16.81 0.90 -10.49
CA GLU A 40 16.87 -0.44 -11.06
C GLU A 40 15.61 -0.76 -11.86
N ALA A 41 15.79 -1.39 -13.03
CA ALA A 41 14.67 -1.86 -13.84
C ALA A 41 14.06 -3.15 -13.25
N HIS A 42 12.72 -3.23 -13.26
CA HIS A 42 12.03 -4.46 -12.89
C HIS A 42 12.14 -5.49 -14.03
N PRO A 43 12.38 -6.78 -13.72
CA PRO A 43 12.37 -7.85 -14.73
C PRO A 43 11.03 -7.96 -15.48
N GLU A 44 9.94 -7.69 -14.74
CA GLU A 44 8.58 -7.65 -15.27
C GLU A 44 7.91 -6.34 -14.88
N ARG A 45 7.18 -5.76 -15.82
CA ARG A 45 6.44 -4.51 -15.57
C ARG A 45 5.40 -4.70 -14.47
N MET A 46 5.38 -3.79 -13.51
CA MET A 46 4.40 -3.76 -12.43
C MET A 46 3.17 -2.93 -12.86
N LEU A 47 2.12 -3.61 -13.26
CA LEU A 47 0.89 -2.98 -13.73
C LEU A 47 0.06 -2.40 -12.58
N SER A 48 -0.81 -1.46 -12.90
CA SER A 48 -1.87 -1.01 -12.00
C SER A 48 -3.02 -2.02 -12.01
N LEU A 49 -3.92 -1.95 -11.03
CA LEU A 49 -5.15 -2.75 -11.03
C LEU A 49 -6.27 -2.00 -11.74
N ASP A 50 -7.09 -2.76 -12.46
CA ASP A 50 -8.43 -2.27 -12.84
C ASP A 50 -9.28 -2.10 -11.59
N LYS A 51 -10.32 -1.25 -11.63
CA LYS A 51 -11.08 -0.91 -10.43
C LYS A 51 -12.57 -0.84 -10.69
N THR A 52 -13.35 -1.22 -9.69
CA THR A 52 -14.80 -1.07 -9.65
C THR A 52 -15.26 -0.54 -8.29
N LYS A 53 -16.47 0.05 -8.27
CA LYS A 53 -17.23 0.42 -7.05
C LYS A 53 -18.50 -0.40 -6.91
N ASP A 54 -18.72 -1.35 -7.82
CA ASP A 54 -19.91 -2.20 -7.87
C ASP A 54 -19.58 -3.64 -7.40
N PRO A 55 -20.13 -4.09 -6.27
CA PRO A 55 -19.96 -5.48 -5.81
C PRO A 55 -20.47 -6.52 -6.80
N GLU A 56 -21.51 -6.21 -7.59
CA GLU A 56 -22.04 -7.14 -8.61
C GLU A 56 -21.02 -7.40 -9.72
N GLN A 57 -20.24 -6.39 -10.06
CA GLN A 57 -19.16 -6.57 -11.03
C GLN A 57 -18.08 -7.51 -10.50
N LEU A 58 -17.78 -7.49 -9.19
CA LEU A 58 -16.85 -8.45 -8.57
C LEU A 58 -17.41 -9.88 -8.60
N VAL A 59 -18.71 -10.05 -8.32
CA VAL A 59 -19.39 -11.36 -8.41
C VAL A 59 -19.29 -11.92 -9.83
N SER A 60 -19.63 -11.10 -10.82
CA SER A 60 -19.56 -11.48 -12.24
C SER A 60 -18.13 -11.77 -12.70
N TRP A 61 -17.17 -10.98 -12.21
CA TRP A 61 -15.75 -11.13 -12.52
C TRP A 61 -15.18 -12.44 -11.97
N LEU A 62 -15.51 -12.80 -10.72
CA LEU A 62 -15.05 -14.04 -10.10
C LEU A 62 -15.70 -15.29 -10.73
N GLY A 63 -16.98 -15.21 -11.08
CA GLY A 63 -17.73 -16.32 -11.67
C GLY A 63 -17.72 -17.55 -10.76
N ASN A 64 -17.37 -18.71 -11.32
CA ASN A 64 -17.30 -19.99 -10.62
C ASN A 64 -15.94 -20.26 -9.94
N GLN A 65 -15.05 -19.28 -9.91
CA GLN A 65 -13.72 -19.43 -9.34
C GLN A 65 -13.74 -19.10 -7.84
N LYS A 66 -12.71 -19.55 -7.13
CA LYS A 66 -12.41 -19.08 -5.76
C LYS A 66 -11.46 -17.90 -5.82
N GLY A 67 -11.66 -16.95 -4.93
CA GLY A 67 -10.84 -15.75 -4.83
C GLY A 67 -10.33 -15.47 -3.44
N ILE A 68 -9.33 -14.60 -3.40
CA ILE A 68 -8.81 -13.95 -2.20
C ILE A 68 -9.28 -12.51 -2.23
N LEU A 69 -10.08 -12.11 -1.25
CA LEU A 69 -10.46 -10.71 -1.01
C LEU A 69 -9.61 -10.17 0.13
N SER A 70 -8.79 -9.18 -0.13
CA SER A 70 -7.83 -8.61 0.83
C SER A 70 -7.95 -7.09 0.91
N TRP A 71 -7.44 -6.49 2.00
CA TRP A 71 -7.25 -5.05 2.05
C TRP A 71 -6.36 -4.57 0.90
N LYS A 72 -6.76 -3.48 0.28
CA LYS A 72 -5.90 -2.70 -0.62
C LYS A 72 -5.16 -1.68 0.23
N LEU A 73 -3.98 -2.06 0.70
CA LEU A 73 -3.17 -1.20 1.54
C LEU A 73 -2.73 0.05 0.78
N ASP A 74 -2.67 1.18 1.50
CA ASP A 74 -2.31 2.47 0.94
C ASP A 74 -0.96 2.96 1.48
N GLY A 75 0.10 2.60 0.78
CA GLY A 75 1.47 2.90 1.14
C GLY A 75 2.40 3.02 -0.06
N LEU A 76 3.49 2.29 -0.04
CA LEU A 76 4.48 2.20 -1.11
C LEU A 76 4.77 0.75 -1.44
N THR A 77 4.48 0.34 -2.66
CA THR A 77 4.77 -1.02 -3.12
C THR A 77 6.27 -1.25 -3.25
N ILE A 78 6.75 -2.36 -2.66
CA ILE A 78 8.15 -2.78 -2.67
C ILE A 78 8.25 -4.23 -3.15
N VAL A 79 9.26 -4.50 -3.97
CA VAL A 79 9.72 -5.83 -4.34
C VAL A 79 10.90 -6.20 -3.47
N LEU A 80 10.78 -7.32 -2.76
CA LEU A 80 11.86 -7.88 -1.94
C LEU A 80 12.45 -9.10 -2.61
N THR A 81 13.76 -9.19 -2.63
CA THR A 81 14.51 -10.37 -3.06
C THR A 81 15.34 -10.88 -1.89
N TYR A 82 15.17 -12.14 -1.58
CA TYR A 82 16.01 -12.87 -0.62
C TYR A 82 16.88 -13.87 -1.39
N ARG A 83 18.11 -14.10 -0.91
CA ARG A 83 19.01 -15.12 -1.43
C ARG A 83 19.56 -15.92 -0.26
N ASP A 84 19.42 -17.22 -0.33
CA ASP A 84 19.85 -18.15 0.71
C ASP A 84 19.46 -17.72 2.12
N GLY A 85 18.19 -17.31 2.24
CA GLY A 85 17.57 -16.89 3.49
C GLY A 85 17.86 -15.47 3.93
N LYS A 86 18.67 -14.69 3.24
CA LYS A 86 19.03 -13.31 3.62
C LYS A 86 18.37 -12.29 2.72
N LEU A 87 17.87 -11.19 3.29
CA LEU A 87 17.41 -10.04 2.51
C LEU A 87 18.57 -9.53 1.64
N TYR A 88 18.44 -9.75 0.34
CA TYR A 88 19.44 -9.34 -0.64
C TYR A 88 19.14 -7.94 -1.19
N LYS A 89 17.87 -7.67 -1.57
CA LYS A 89 17.50 -6.42 -2.24
C LYS A 89 16.05 -6.04 -1.97
N ALA A 90 15.80 -4.72 -1.87
CA ALA A 90 14.48 -4.12 -1.85
C ALA A 90 14.42 -2.99 -2.90
N VAL A 91 13.39 -3.00 -3.76
CA VAL A 91 13.21 -2.02 -4.85
C VAL A 91 11.78 -1.50 -4.81
N THR A 92 11.59 -0.17 -4.86
CA THR A 92 10.26 0.43 -4.95
C THR A 92 9.62 0.12 -6.32
N ARG A 93 8.29 0.13 -6.39
CA ARG A 93 7.58 -0.01 -7.68
C ARG A 93 8.02 1.07 -8.69
N GLY A 94 8.28 2.29 -8.24
CA GLY A 94 8.56 3.43 -9.10
C GLY A 94 7.42 3.67 -10.11
N ASN A 95 7.77 3.84 -11.39
CA ASN A 95 6.80 3.97 -12.49
C ASN A 95 6.29 2.62 -13.04
N GLY A 96 6.63 1.52 -12.39
CA GLY A 96 6.29 0.16 -12.79
C GLY A 96 7.30 -0.50 -13.73
N GLN A 97 8.24 0.24 -14.29
CA GLN A 97 9.37 -0.26 -15.10
C GLN A 97 10.70 -0.10 -14.37
N VAL A 98 10.88 1.01 -13.68
CA VAL A 98 12.09 1.36 -12.93
C VAL A 98 11.69 1.81 -11.53
N GLY A 99 12.33 1.24 -10.53
CA GLY A 99 12.19 1.61 -9.12
C GLY A 99 13.51 2.06 -8.51
N GLU A 100 13.46 2.52 -7.26
CA GLU A 100 14.61 2.94 -6.48
C GLU A 100 15.02 1.80 -5.54
N VAL A 101 16.31 1.53 -5.44
CA VAL A 101 16.86 0.55 -4.50
C VAL A 101 16.85 1.14 -3.10
N VAL A 102 16.06 0.53 -2.22
CA VAL A 102 15.82 0.99 -0.85
C VAL A 102 16.19 -0.07 0.19
N THR A 103 17.14 -0.94 -0.14
CA THR A 103 17.53 -2.09 0.71
C THR A 103 17.95 -1.65 2.10
N ASN A 104 18.76 -0.58 2.22
CA ASN A 104 19.18 -0.07 3.53
C ASN A 104 18.01 0.40 4.39
N ASN A 105 17.01 1.02 3.77
CA ASN A 105 15.81 1.47 4.46
C ASN A 105 14.92 0.28 4.84
N ALA A 106 14.76 -0.70 3.96
CA ALA A 106 13.98 -1.92 4.23
C ALA A 106 14.54 -2.73 5.41
N LYS A 107 15.86 -2.71 5.63
CA LYS A 107 16.49 -3.33 6.81
C LYS A 107 16.03 -2.73 8.15
N THR A 108 15.36 -1.59 8.14
CA THR A 108 14.86 -0.93 9.35
C THR A 108 13.35 -1.12 9.56
N PHE A 109 12.66 -1.83 8.68
CA PHE A 109 11.23 -2.09 8.82
C PHE A 109 10.98 -2.98 10.03
N ILE A 110 10.04 -2.56 10.89
CA ILE A 110 9.88 -3.17 12.22
C ILE A 110 9.34 -4.60 12.22
N ASN A 111 8.76 -5.07 11.12
CA ASN A 111 8.17 -6.40 10.99
C ASN A 111 8.75 -7.22 9.83
N LEU A 112 9.86 -6.77 9.24
CA LEU A 112 10.48 -7.48 8.12
C LEU A 112 11.55 -8.44 8.64
N PRO A 113 11.51 -9.75 8.32
CA PRO A 113 12.60 -10.66 8.63
C PRO A 113 13.80 -10.37 7.74
N LEU A 114 15.00 -10.17 8.33
CA LEU A 114 16.24 -10.04 7.56
C LEU A 114 16.81 -11.40 7.16
N ASN A 115 16.57 -12.41 7.99
CA ASN A 115 16.94 -13.80 7.74
C ASN A 115 15.69 -14.68 7.85
N ILE A 116 15.57 -15.64 6.96
CA ILE A 116 14.49 -16.63 6.92
C ILE A 116 15.06 -18.02 6.70
N ASP A 117 14.35 -19.06 7.12
CA ASP A 117 14.73 -20.43 6.81
C ASP A 117 14.27 -20.82 5.39
N PHE A 118 15.12 -20.47 4.42
CA PHE A 118 14.90 -20.81 3.01
C PHE A 118 16.22 -20.79 2.23
N LYS A 119 16.44 -21.75 1.35
CA LYS A 119 17.58 -21.83 0.44
C LYS A 119 17.14 -21.49 -0.99
N GLY A 120 18.00 -20.76 -1.69
CA GLY A 120 17.73 -20.29 -3.05
C GLY A 120 17.18 -18.86 -3.08
N GLU A 121 16.59 -18.46 -4.19
CA GLU A 121 16.06 -17.11 -4.39
C GLU A 121 14.55 -17.07 -4.12
N LEU A 122 14.12 -16.11 -3.33
CA LEU A 122 12.74 -15.77 -3.06
C LEU A 122 12.49 -14.33 -3.51
N VAL A 123 11.46 -14.12 -4.33
CA VAL A 123 11.00 -12.79 -4.74
C VAL A 123 9.54 -12.63 -4.34
N LEU A 124 9.24 -11.57 -3.60
CA LEU A 124 7.87 -11.26 -3.19
C LEU A 124 7.59 -9.76 -3.33
N ARG A 125 6.30 -9.43 -3.46
CA ARG A 125 5.80 -8.06 -3.48
C ARG A 125 4.94 -7.81 -2.25
N GLY A 126 5.03 -6.60 -1.73
CA GLY A 126 4.20 -6.17 -0.62
C GLY A 126 4.11 -4.66 -0.55
N GLU A 127 3.34 -4.21 0.41
CA GLU A 127 3.13 -2.79 0.66
C GLU A 127 3.86 -2.37 1.93
N ALA A 128 4.72 -1.36 1.82
CA ALA A 128 5.29 -0.67 2.96
C ALA A 128 4.29 0.39 3.43
N VAL A 129 4.00 0.40 4.72
CA VAL A 129 2.99 1.28 5.32
C VAL A 129 3.45 1.82 6.67
N ILE A 130 2.84 2.94 7.09
CA ILE A 130 2.91 3.45 8.45
C ILE A 130 1.50 3.43 9.00
N SER A 131 1.30 2.91 10.23
CA SER A 131 -0.03 2.87 10.86
C SER A 131 -0.55 4.28 11.17
N TYR A 132 -1.87 4.40 11.32
CA TYR A 132 -2.48 5.68 11.72
C TYR A 132 -1.90 6.20 13.05
N ASP A 133 -1.76 5.34 14.06
CA ASP A 133 -1.19 5.71 15.36
C ASP A 133 0.25 6.22 15.26
N ASP A 134 1.10 5.56 14.46
CA ASP A 134 2.48 6.01 14.27
C ASP A 134 2.52 7.31 13.44
N PHE A 135 1.63 7.46 12.46
CA PHE A 135 1.49 8.69 11.68
C PHE A 135 1.12 9.89 12.56
N GLU A 136 0.13 9.75 13.44
CA GLU A 136 -0.30 10.81 14.36
C GLU A 136 0.84 11.23 15.29
N LYS A 137 1.49 10.26 15.95
CA LYS A 137 2.65 10.52 16.83
C LYS A 137 3.80 11.23 16.13
N ILE A 138 4.09 10.84 14.90
CA ILE A 138 5.16 11.47 14.10
C ILE A 138 4.77 12.90 13.74
N ASN A 139 3.54 13.13 13.28
CA ASN A 139 3.05 14.49 12.96
C ASN A 139 2.99 15.40 14.17
N GLU A 140 2.58 14.92 15.34
CA GLU A 140 2.60 15.67 16.59
C GLU A 140 4.01 16.13 16.97
N SER A 141 5.04 15.35 16.65
CA SER A 141 6.44 15.70 16.90
C SER A 141 7.01 16.80 15.98
N ILE A 142 6.29 17.13 14.89
CA ILE A 142 6.70 18.17 13.93
C ILE A 142 6.14 19.52 14.41
N ALA A 143 7.06 20.41 14.81
CA ALA A 143 6.67 21.73 15.34
C ALA A 143 6.09 22.67 14.28
N ASP A 144 6.56 22.58 13.04
CA ASP A 144 6.08 23.41 11.93
C ASP A 144 4.87 22.77 11.24
N GLU A 145 3.70 23.39 11.37
CA GLU A 145 2.45 22.94 10.77
C GLU A 145 2.55 22.76 9.24
N SER A 146 3.32 23.61 8.55
CA SER A 146 3.51 23.54 7.10
C SER A 146 4.33 22.34 6.66
N SER A 147 5.11 21.76 7.55
CA SER A 147 5.97 20.58 7.33
C SER A 147 5.29 19.27 7.71
N LYS A 148 4.09 19.30 8.27
CA LYS A 148 3.33 18.10 8.61
C LYS A 148 2.90 17.34 7.36
N TYR A 149 2.93 16.02 7.46
CA TYR A 149 2.48 15.15 6.38
C TYR A 149 0.95 15.11 6.31
N LYS A 150 0.41 15.12 5.10
CA LYS A 150 -1.04 15.16 4.87
C LYS A 150 -1.73 13.81 5.10
N ASN A 151 -1.02 12.71 4.90
CA ASN A 151 -1.55 11.36 5.08
C ASN A 151 -0.43 10.35 5.32
N PRO A 152 -0.75 9.15 5.86
CA PRO A 152 0.23 8.10 6.13
C PRO A 152 1.00 7.62 4.91
N ARG A 153 0.37 7.58 3.73
CA ARG A 153 1.00 7.18 2.47
C ARG A 153 2.16 8.11 2.09
N ASN A 154 1.95 9.43 2.17
CA ASN A 154 2.99 10.42 1.87
C ASN A 154 4.14 10.33 2.86
N LEU A 155 3.83 10.15 4.15
CA LEU A 155 4.84 9.93 5.18
C LEU A 155 5.63 8.64 4.89
N CYS A 156 4.97 7.53 4.59
CA CYS A 156 5.62 6.26 4.28
C CYS A 156 6.53 6.39 3.04
N SER A 157 6.02 6.94 1.95
CA SER A 157 6.78 7.13 0.71
C SER A 157 8.03 8.00 0.92
N GLY A 158 7.91 9.08 1.68
CA GLY A 158 9.05 9.93 2.06
C GLY A 158 10.03 9.22 3.00
N SER A 159 9.52 8.40 3.92
CA SER A 159 10.34 7.65 4.88
C SER A 159 11.17 6.55 4.24
N VAL A 160 10.57 5.79 3.32
CA VAL A 160 11.25 4.68 2.62
C VAL A 160 12.33 5.19 1.66
N ARG A 161 12.25 6.42 1.20
CA ARG A 161 13.20 7.05 0.27
C ARG A 161 14.26 7.93 0.95
N GLN A 162 14.39 7.85 2.27
CA GLN A 162 15.43 8.61 2.98
C GLN A 162 16.83 8.12 2.59
N LEU A 163 17.76 9.07 2.42
CA LEU A 163 19.16 8.75 2.21
C LEU A 163 19.84 8.27 3.49
N ASN A 164 19.36 8.72 4.63
CA ASN A 164 19.74 8.24 5.97
C ASN A 164 18.67 7.29 6.51
N ASN A 165 18.98 6.00 6.59
CA ASN A 165 18.03 4.98 7.06
C ASN A 165 17.72 5.07 8.57
N GLN A 166 18.46 5.84 9.35
CA GLN A 166 18.10 6.14 10.75
C GLN A 166 16.75 6.88 10.83
N ILE A 167 16.50 7.79 9.88
CA ILE A 167 15.20 8.47 9.78
C ILE A 167 14.09 7.46 9.49
N THR A 168 14.32 6.53 8.57
CA THR A 168 13.36 5.44 8.25
C THR A 168 13.09 4.59 9.50
N ALA A 169 14.12 4.23 10.26
CA ALA A 169 13.99 3.45 11.50
C ALA A 169 13.06 4.12 12.51
N GLN A 170 13.18 5.44 12.69
CA GLN A 170 12.34 6.22 13.60
C GLN A 170 10.88 6.31 13.14
N ARG A 171 10.61 6.11 11.84
CA ARG A 171 9.28 6.21 11.25
C ARG A 171 8.45 4.92 11.36
N ARG A 172 9.02 3.84 11.90
CA ARG A 172 8.33 2.57 12.21
C ARG A 172 7.58 1.98 11.02
N VAL A 173 8.19 1.99 9.84
CA VAL A 173 7.62 1.41 8.62
C VAL A 173 7.39 -0.09 8.81
N ARG A 174 6.24 -0.59 8.35
CA ARG A 174 5.85 -2.00 8.30
C ARG A 174 5.73 -2.46 6.86
N PHE A 175 5.94 -3.74 6.64
CA PHE A 175 5.77 -4.39 5.34
C PHE A 175 4.75 -5.52 5.42
N PHE A 176 3.81 -5.55 4.49
CA PHE A 176 2.82 -6.63 4.36
C PHE A 176 2.91 -7.23 2.96
N ALA A 177 3.24 -8.52 2.87
CA ALA A 177 3.29 -9.24 1.61
C ALA A 177 1.89 -9.44 1.04
N PHE A 178 1.73 -9.23 -0.26
CA PHE A 178 0.48 -9.50 -0.97
C PHE A 178 0.66 -10.38 -2.22
N ASN A 179 1.89 -10.67 -2.61
CA ASN A 179 2.17 -11.55 -3.75
C ASN A 179 3.54 -12.22 -3.60
N LEU A 180 3.58 -13.55 -3.73
CA LEU A 180 4.81 -14.30 -3.93
C LEU A 180 5.03 -14.43 -5.44
N VAL A 181 6.11 -13.82 -5.94
CA VAL A 181 6.45 -13.82 -7.37
C VAL A 181 7.11 -15.13 -7.76
N SER A 182 8.15 -15.52 -7.02
CA SER A 182 8.89 -16.77 -7.22
C SER A 182 9.59 -17.23 -5.95
N ALA A 183 9.78 -18.54 -5.82
CA ALA A 183 10.59 -19.16 -4.79
C ALA A 183 11.27 -20.41 -5.39
N SER A 184 12.59 -20.46 -5.34
CA SER A 184 13.38 -21.55 -5.95
C SER A 184 12.95 -22.91 -5.44
N GLY A 185 12.61 -23.83 -6.36
CA GLY A 185 12.21 -25.18 -6.03
C GLY A 185 10.84 -25.32 -5.34
N GLN A 186 10.03 -24.25 -5.28
CA GLN A 186 8.68 -24.26 -4.73
C GLN A 186 7.65 -24.06 -5.85
N GLU A 187 6.62 -24.88 -5.83
CA GLU A 187 5.47 -24.75 -6.72
C GLU A 187 4.19 -24.71 -5.88
N PHE A 188 3.29 -23.79 -6.21
CA PHE A 188 2.02 -23.62 -5.52
C PHE A 188 0.89 -23.63 -6.54
N GLN A 189 -0.20 -24.27 -6.19
CA GLN A 189 -1.43 -24.24 -6.98
C GLN A 189 -2.30 -23.03 -6.63
N LEU A 190 -2.32 -22.65 -5.35
CA LEU A 190 -3.16 -21.60 -4.81
C LEU A 190 -2.34 -20.46 -4.19
N ARG A 191 -2.83 -19.23 -4.32
CA ARG A 191 -2.23 -18.05 -3.66
C ARG A 191 -2.37 -18.12 -2.14
N SER A 192 -3.46 -18.70 -1.64
CA SER A 192 -3.64 -18.95 -0.21
C SER A 192 -2.57 -19.87 0.36
N GLN A 193 -2.10 -20.85 -0.40
CA GLN A 193 -0.94 -21.67 -0.02
C GLN A 193 0.35 -20.83 0.02
N GLN A 194 0.56 -19.94 -0.95
CA GLN A 194 1.70 -19.01 -0.95
C GLN A 194 1.69 -18.12 0.30
N PHE A 195 0.53 -17.61 0.70
CA PHE A 195 0.41 -16.75 1.89
C PHE A 195 0.71 -17.52 3.18
N ASN A 196 0.21 -18.75 3.31
CA ASN A 196 0.55 -19.59 4.47
C ASN A 196 2.04 -19.89 4.52
N TRP A 197 2.64 -20.23 3.38
CA TRP A 197 4.07 -20.50 3.26
C TRP A 197 4.94 -19.28 3.64
N LEU A 198 4.52 -18.06 3.26
CA LEU A 198 5.19 -16.81 3.67
C LEU A 198 5.05 -16.57 5.17
N LYS A 199 3.86 -16.79 5.76
CA LYS A 199 3.64 -16.66 7.20
C LYS A 199 4.54 -17.58 8.02
N GLU A 200 4.70 -18.83 7.60
CA GLU A 200 5.59 -19.80 8.23
C GLU A 200 7.07 -19.36 8.25
N ARG A 201 7.46 -18.44 7.35
CA ARG A 201 8.80 -17.85 7.26
C ARG A 201 8.92 -16.48 7.91
N GLY A 202 7.93 -16.10 8.71
CA GLY A 202 7.94 -14.87 9.50
C GLY A 202 7.46 -13.62 8.77
N PHE A 203 6.97 -13.73 7.52
CA PHE A 203 6.38 -12.59 6.85
C PHE A 203 4.97 -12.31 7.35
N GLN A 204 4.67 -11.05 7.58
CA GLN A 204 3.27 -10.62 7.68
C GLN A 204 2.68 -10.50 6.28
N VAL A 205 1.50 -11.09 6.08
CA VAL A 205 0.74 -11.02 4.83
C VAL A 205 -0.41 -10.06 5.03
N VAL A 206 -0.84 -9.40 3.95
CA VAL A 206 -2.06 -8.61 3.97
C VAL A 206 -3.23 -9.44 4.51
N ASP A 207 -4.06 -8.85 5.35
CA ASP A 207 -5.24 -9.54 5.86
C ASP A 207 -6.25 -9.81 4.73
N TYR A 208 -6.75 -11.05 4.66
CA TYR A 208 -7.56 -11.52 3.55
C TYR A 208 -8.62 -12.53 3.99
N LYS A 209 -9.62 -12.71 3.13
CA LYS A 209 -10.67 -13.74 3.23
C LYS A 209 -10.76 -14.51 1.93
N LEU A 210 -10.98 -15.82 2.03
CA LEU A 210 -11.34 -16.64 0.89
C LEU A 210 -12.80 -16.39 0.54
N VAL A 211 -13.10 -16.23 -0.74
CA VAL A 211 -14.43 -15.90 -1.24
C VAL A 211 -14.82 -16.74 -2.45
N GLU A 212 -16.11 -16.98 -2.58
CA GLU A 212 -16.81 -17.47 -3.76
C GLU A 212 -17.86 -16.42 -4.16
N ALA A 213 -18.42 -16.53 -5.35
CA ALA A 213 -19.32 -15.50 -5.90
C ALA A 213 -20.49 -15.14 -4.95
N ASP A 214 -21.06 -16.13 -4.25
CA ASP A 214 -22.15 -15.97 -3.30
C ASP A 214 -21.75 -15.30 -1.97
N THR A 215 -20.47 -15.34 -1.61
CA THR A 215 -19.94 -14.80 -0.34
C THR A 215 -19.29 -13.41 -0.48
N ILE A 216 -18.98 -12.96 -1.69
CA ILE A 216 -18.25 -11.69 -1.92
C ILE A 216 -18.92 -10.52 -1.21
N LYS A 217 -20.23 -10.33 -1.39
CA LYS A 217 -20.96 -9.18 -0.83
C LYS A 217 -20.90 -9.15 0.68
N SER A 218 -21.18 -10.29 1.32
CA SER A 218 -21.11 -10.39 2.79
C SER A 218 -19.70 -10.14 3.31
N LYS A 219 -18.65 -10.54 2.57
CA LYS A 219 -17.27 -10.29 2.96
C LYS A 219 -16.86 -8.83 2.74
N ILE A 220 -17.36 -8.16 1.71
CA ILE A 220 -17.19 -6.71 1.56
C ILE A 220 -17.79 -5.97 2.75
N GLU A 221 -19.02 -6.31 3.17
CA GLU A 221 -19.66 -5.72 4.34
C GLU A 221 -18.90 -5.96 5.65
N GLU A 222 -18.30 -7.15 5.81
CA GLU A 222 -17.43 -7.45 6.97
C GLU A 222 -16.18 -6.54 6.98
N PHE A 223 -15.53 -6.33 5.83
CA PHE A 223 -14.42 -5.41 5.71
C PHE A 223 -14.86 -3.97 5.97
N GLU A 224 -15.99 -3.54 5.42
CA GLU A 224 -16.55 -2.20 5.62
C GLU A 224 -16.78 -1.88 7.11
N LYS A 225 -17.39 -2.80 7.85
CA LYS A 225 -17.58 -2.66 9.31
C LYS A 225 -16.27 -2.63 10.12
N SER A 226 -15.18 -3.06 9.52
CA SER A 226 -13.86 -3.08 10.17
C SER A 226 -12.93 -1.93 9.74
N ILE A 227 -13.37 -1.05 8.84
CA ILE A 227 -12.55 0.09 8.33
C ILE A 227 -12.03 0.94 9.49
N GLU A 228 -12.90 1.39 10.39
CA GLU A 228 -12.54 2.25 11.52
C GLU A 228 -11.59 1.58 12.54
N LYS A 229 -11.60 0.24 12.58
CA LYS A 229 -10.75 -0.56 13.48
C LYS A 229 -9.43 -0.97 12.82
N ASN A 230 -9.30 -0.78 11.51
CA ASN A 230 -8.09 -1.14 10.79
C ASN A 230 -6.98 -0.11 11.08
N PRO A 231 -5.92 -0.49 11.80
CA PRO A 231 -4.83 0.43 12.11
C PRO A 231 -3.95 0.76 10.91
N ILE A 232 -4.12 0.03 9.80
CA ILE A 232 -3.29 0.14 8.61
C ILE A 232 -4.06 0.86 7.50
N PRO A 233 -3.47 1.92 6.91
CA PRO A 233 -4.09 2.66 5.81
C PRO A 233 -4.47 1.76 4.64
N SER A 234 -5.71 1.88 4.18
CA SER A 234 -6.23 1.13 3.03
C SER A 234 -7.25 1.98 2.26
N ASP A 235 -7.28 1.84 0.94
CA ASP A 235 -8.16 2.62 0.05
C ASP A 235 -9.18 1.76 -0.69
N GLY A 236 -9.45 0.56 -0.18
CA GLY A 236 -10.39 -0.40 -0.74
C GLY A 236 -9.98 -1.84 -0.48
N LEU A 237 -10.41 -2.72 -1.38
CA LEU A 237 -10.09 -4.14 -1.37
C LEU A 237 -9.46 -4.56 -2.70
N VAL A 238 -8.80 -5.70 -2.70
CA VAL A 238 -8.32 -6.37 -3.92
C VAL A 238 -8.90 -7.77 -3.95
N LEU A 239 -9.58 -8.11 -5.04
CA LEU A 239 -10.01 -9.47 -5.35
C LEU A 239 -9.03 -10.07 -6.34
N THR A 240 -8.50 -11.24 -6.02
CA THR A 240 -7.53 -11.97 -6.84
C THR A 240 -7.97 -13.43 -6.95
N TYR A 241 -7.84 -14.06 -8.11
CA TYR A 241 -8.10 -15.51 -8.22
C TYR A 241 -7.14 -16.28 -7.33
N ASP A 242 -7.67 -17.24 -6.57
CA ASP A 242 -6.85 -18.11 -5.70
C ASP A 242 -6.05 -19.11 -6.55
N ASP A 243 -6.63 -19.67 -7.63
CA ASP A 243 -5.94 -20.56 -8.57
C ASP A 243 -4.91 -19.77 -9.41
N ILE A 244 -3.63 -20.07 -9.18
CA ILE A 244 -2.51 -19.37 -9.81
C ILE A 244 -2.45 -19.66 -11.31
N LYS A 245 -2.69 -20.91 -11.72
CA LYS A 245 -2.64 -21.32 -13.13
C LYS A 245 -3.76 -20.66 -13.92
N TYR A 246 -4.97 -20.67 -13.37
CA TYR A 246 -6.11 -19.97 -13.97
C TYR A 246 -5.83 -18.47 -14.10
N GLY A 247 -5.41 -17.81 -13.03
CA GLY A 247 -5.10 -16.39 -13.06
C GLY A 247 -4.05 -16.03 -14.12
N LYS A 248 -2.95 -16.78 -14.18
CA LYS A 248 -1.90 -16.59 -15.20
C LYS A 248 -2.41 -16.80 -16.64
N SER A 249 -3.34 -17.72 -16.85
CA SER A 249 -3.89 -18.01 -18.19
C SER A 249 -4.68 -16.86 -18.79
N LEU A 250 -5.20 -15.93 -17.93
CA LEU A 250 -5.97 -14.78 -18.38
C LEU A 250 -5.09 -13.66 -18.98
N GLY A 251 -3.79 -13.69 -18.67
CA GLY A 251 -2.83 -12.69 -19.14
C GLY A 251 -3.07 -11.28 -18.59
N THR A 252 -2.65 -10.29 -19.37
CA THR A 252 -2.73 -8.87 -19.01
C THR A 252 -3.32 -8.04 -20.17
N THR A 253 -3.84 -6.87 -19.84
CA THR A 253 -4.04 -5.79 -20.82
C THR A 253 -2.78 -4.93 -20.89
N SER A 254 -2.77 -3.89 -21.70
CA SER A 254 -1.67 -2.90 -21.73
C SER A 254 -1.48 -2.18 -20.40
N LYS A 255 -2.52 -2.13 -19.55
CA LYS A 255 -2.55 -1.36 -18.30
C LYS A 255 -2.75 -2.19 -17.05
N PHE A 256 -3.47 -3.32 -17.12
CA PHE A 256 -3.95 -4.07 -15.97
C PHE A 256 -3.70 -5.57 -16.11
N PRO A 257 -3.38 -6.29 -15.03
CA PRO A 257 -3.47 -7.74 -14.99
C PRO A 257 -4.95 -8.15 -15.00
N ARG A 258 -5.24 -9.34 -15.51
CA ARG A 258 -6.62 -9.87 -15.54
C ARG A 258 -6.91 -10.83 -14.39
N ASP A 259 -5.91 -11.14 -13.59
CA ASP A 259 -6.01 -12.03 -12.44
C ASP A 259 -6.41 -11.33 -11.14
N SER A 260 -6.48 -9.98 -11.15
CA SER A 260 -6.78 -9.17 -9.97
C SER A 260 -7.57 -7.92 -10.36
N ILE A 261 -8.50 -7.53 -9.49
CA ILE A 261 -9.31 -6.32 -9.64
C ILE A 261 -9.43 -5.61 -8.28
N ALA A 262 -9.34 -4.28 -8.28
CA ALA A 262 -9.54 -3.48 -7.08
C ALA A 262 -11.01 -3.11 -6.91
N PHE A 263 -11.50 -3.23 -5.69
CA PHE A 263 -12.78 -2.66 -5.26
C PHE A 263 -12.51 -1.42 -4.43
N LYS A 264 -13.17 -0.33 -4.80
CA LYS A 264 -13.14 0.91 -4.02
C LYS A 264 -14.52 1.22 -3.48
N TRP A 265 -14.58 1.68 -2.24
CA TRP A 265 -15.82 2.15 -1.66
C TRP A 265 -16.39 3.31 -2.50
N LYS A 266 -17.68 3.54 -2.40
CA LYS A 266 -18.28 4.73 -3.00
C LYS A 266 -17.65 5.96 -2.34
N ASP A 267 -17.33 6.97 -3.17
CA ASP A 267 -16.80 8.22 -2.64
C ASP A 267 -17.83 8.83 -1.69
N GLU A 268 -17.36 9.36 -0.58
CA GLU A 268 -18.19 10.21 0.26
C GLU A 268 -18.51 11.49 -0.55
N VAL A 269 -19.79 11.79 -0.69
CA VAL A 269 -20.26 12.98 -1.39
C VAL A 269 -20.90 13.92 -0.37
N ARG A 270 -20.49 15.19 -0.37
CA ARG A 270 -21.09 16.23 0.46
C ARG A 270 -21.66 17.33 -0.41
N GLU A 271 -22.89 17.76 -0.08
CA GLU A 271 -23.49 18.92 -0.69
C GLU A 271 -23.00 20.19 -0.01
N THR A 272 -22.66 21.21 -0.80
CA THR A 272 -22.22 22.51 -0.32
C THR A 272 -22.64 23.62 -1.29
N VAL A 273 -22.36 24.87 -1.00
CA VAL A 273 -22.71 26.02 -1.83
C VAL A 273 -21.45 26.61 -2.46
N LEU A 274 -21.45 26.74 -3.79
CA LEU A 274 -20.40 27.40 -4.54
C LEU A 274 -20.36 28.89 -4.25
N ARG A 275 -19.24 29.39 -3.76
CA ARG A 275 -19.06 30.81 -3.38
C ARG A 275 -18.29 31.60 -4.41
N GLU A 276 -17.29 30.98 -5.03
CA GLU A 276 -16.40 31.65 -5.97
C GLU A 276 -15.78 30.63 -6.93
N ILE A 277 -15.36 31.08 -8.12
CA ILE A 277 -14.45 30.35 -9.03
C ILE A 277 -13.14 31.11 -9.08
N GLU A 278 -12.11 30.54 -8.45
CA GLU A 278 -10.74 31.05 -8.53
C GLU A 278 -10.04 30.51 -9.77
N TRP A 279 -9.29 31.36 -10.46
CA TRP A 279 -8.52 30.99 -11.65
C TRP A 279 -7.05 30.84 -11.28
N SER A 280 -6.53 29.63 -11.36
CA SER A 280 -5.15 29.31 -11.00
C SER A 280 -4.33 28.90 -12.20
N ALA A 281 -3.16 29.52 -12.36
CA ALA A 281 -2.22 29.17 -13.43
C ALA A 281 -1.42 27.92 -13.04
N SER A 282 -1.36 26.93 -13.93
CA SER A 282 -0.50 25.75 -13.80
C SER A 282 0.95 26.08 -14.22
N ARG A 283 1.88 25.17 -13.93
CA ARG A 283 3.27 25.26 -14.39
C ARG A 283 3.42 25.37 -15.91
N THR A 284 2.45 24.87 -16.67
CA THR A 284 2.43 24.89 -18.13
C THR A 284 1.71 26.10 -18.71
N GLY A 285 1.30 27.05 -17.85
CA GLY A 285 0.58 28.27 -18.28
C GLY A 285 -0.91 28.05 -18.52
N LEU A 286 -1.46 26.85 -18.31
CA LEU A 286 -2.90 26.61 -18.38
C LEU A 286 -3.60 27.23 -17.16
N ILE A 287 -4.70 27.92 -17.40
CA ILE A 287 -5.54 28.48 -16.34
C ILE A 287 -6.64 27.48 -16.02
N ASN A 288 -6.65 27.00 -14.77
CA ASN A 288 -7.60 26.01 -14.28
C ASN A 288 -8.60 26.65 -13.31
N PRO A 289 -9.90 26.36 -13.44
CA PRO A 289 -10.91 26.81 -12.49
C PRO A 289 -10.84 25.97 -11.21
N ILE A 290 -10.90 26.65 -10.06
CA ILE A 290 -10.98 26.06 -8.73
C ILE A 290 -12.27 26.56 -8.10
N ALA A 291 -13.16 25.63 -7.74
CA ALA A 291 -14.38 25.96 -7.00
C ALA A 291 -14.02 26.25 -5.53
N ILE A 292 -14.44 27.40 -5.04
CA ILE A 292 -14.41 27.77 -3.62
C ILE A 292 -15.84 27.67 -3.09
N PHE A 293 -16.02 26.95 -1.98
CA PHE A 293 -17.33 26.63 -1.44
C PHE A 293 -17.34 26.65 0.09
N ASP A 294 -18.53 26.64 0.68
CA ASP A 294 -18.66 26.57 2.14
C ASP A 294 -17.95 25.31 2.66
N PRO A 295 -17.15 25.41 3.74
CA PRO A 295 -16.40 24.30 4.27
C PRO A 295 -17.31 23.11 4.60
N VAL A 296 -16.89 21.91 4.20
CA VAL A 296 -17.54 20.64 4.53
C VAL A 296 -16.54 19.61 5.01
N GLU A 297 -16.97 18.75 5.92
CA GLU A 297 -16.20 17.59 6.33
C GLU A 297 -16.30 16.49 5.26
N LEU A 298 -15.15 16.02 4.77
CA LEU A 298 -15.05 14.99 3.73
C LEU A 298 -13.88 14.07 4.07
N GLU A 299 -14.19 12.80 4.34
CA GLU A 299 -13.18 11.80 4.75
C GLU A 299 -12.27 12.29 5.89
N GLY A 300 -12.87 12.85 6.95
CA GLY A 300 -12.16 13.32 8.15
C GLY A 300 -11.30 14.57 7.93
N THR A 301 -11.53 15.30 6.85
CA THR A 301 -10.81 16.55 6.54
C THR A 301 -11.80 17.64 6.15
N THR A 302 -11.65 18.83 6.71
CA THR A 302 -12.42 20.00 6.27
C THR A 302 -11.88 20.48 4.93
N VAL A 303 -12.74 20.51 3.92
CA VAL A 303 -12.42 21.00 2.57
C VAL A 303 -13.29 22.17 2.19
N SER A 304 -12.74 23.17 1.50
CA SER A 304 -13.44 24.35 0.99
C SER A 304 -13.04 24.71 -0.44
N ARG A 305 -12.21 23.87 -1.09
CA ARG A 305 -11.69 24.10 -2.43
C ARG A 305 -11.64 22.78 -3.21
N ALA A 306 -12.05 22.80 -4.47
CA ALA A 306 -11.93 21.65 -5.36
C ALA A 306 -11.58 22.08 -6.78
N SER A 307 -10.80 21.27 -7.49
CA SER A 307 -10.53 21.48 -8.91
C SER A 307 -11.77 21.19 -9.75
N VAL A 308 -12.08 22.04 -10.69
CA VAL A 308 -13.11 21.81 -11.73
C VAL A 308 -12.44 21.30 -13.02
N HIS A 309 -11.21 20.82 -12.94
CA HIS A 309 -10.38 20.30 -14.03
C HIS A 309 -10.07 21.32 -15.12
N ASN A 310 -11.07 21.79 -15.86
CA ASN A 310 -10.91 22.76 -16.96
C ASN A 310 -12.22 23.52 -17.24
N VAL A 311 -12.11 24.54 -18.09
CA VAL A 311 -13.25 25.41 -18.47
C VAL A 311 -14.37 24.64 -19.17
N SER A 312 -14.06 23.59 -19.92
CA SER A 312 -15.09 22.80 -20.63
C SER A 312 -15.98 22.07 -19.63
N VAL A 313 -15.40 21.44 -18.61
CA VAL A 313 -16.15 20.79 -17.52
C VAL A 313 -16.99 21.82 -16.75
N MET A 314 -16.42 22.99 -16.44
CA MET A 314 -17.16 24.06 -15.76
C MET A 314 -18.39 24.49 -16.55
N ARG A 315 -18.27 24.65 -17.89
CA ARG A 315 -19.39 25.02 -18.79
C ARG A 315 -20.42 23.91 -18.91
N GLU A 316 -19.98 22.67 -19.01
CA GLU A 316 -20.86 21.49 -19.05
C GLU A 316 -21.73 21.39 -17.81
N LEU A 317 -21.10 21.57 -16.63
CA LEU A 317 -21.79 21.60 -15.34
C LEU A 317 -22.63 22.86 -15.12
N LYS A 318 -22.48 23.87 -15.98
CA LYS A 318 -23.21 25.19 -15.90
C LYS A 318 -23.06 25.84 -14.52
N LEU A 319 -21.86 25.74 -13.92
CA LEU A 319 -21.62 26.23 -12.56
C LEU A 319 -21.82 27.74 -12.46
N GLY A 320 -22.65 28.16 -11.49
CA GLY A 320 -22.89 29.54 -11.10
C GLY A 320 -22.66 29.77 -9.60
N ILE A 321 -22.21 30.96 -9.23
CA ILE A 321 -22.04 31.33 -7.82
C ILE A 321 -23.40 31.24 -7.12
N GLY A 322 -23.45 30.57 -5.97
CA GLY A 322 -24.66 30.28 -5.20
C GLY A 322 -25.28 28.90 -5.50
N ASP A 323 -24.79 28.18 -6.50
CA ASP A 323 -25.27 26.83 -6.79
C ASP A 323 -24.96 25.86 -5.64
N ARG A 324 -25.89 24.92 -5.44
CA ARG A 324 -25.62 23.72 -4.64
C ARG A 324 -24.80 22.76 -5.47
N ILE A 325 -23.66 22.38 -4.97
CA ILE A 325 -22.72 21.48 -5.63
C ILE A 325 -22.42 20.26 -4.75
N ASN A 326 -22.21 19.13 -5.39
CA ASN A 326 -21.73 17.93 -4.74
C ASN A 326 -20.21 17.85 -4.89
N VAL A 327 -19.52 17.76 -3.76
CA VAL A 327 -18.06 17.59 -3.72
C VAL A 327 -17.69 16.21 -3.21
N TYR A 328 -16.63 15.66 -3.78
CA TYR A 328 -16.09 14.35 -3.38
C TYR A 328 -14.58 14.36 -3.57
N LYS A 329 -13.91 13.46 -2.89
CA LYS A 329 -12.47 13.30 -3.03
C LYS A 329 -12.17 12.35 -4.18
N ALA A 330 -11.60 12.89 -5.24
CA ALA A 330 -11.10 12.07 -6.34
C ALA A 330 -9.77 11.40 -5.95
N ASN A 331 -9.72 10.08 -6.06
CA ASN A 331 -8.52 9.28 -5.83
C ASN A 331 -7.70 9.11 -7.12
#